data_06d9226d27bf1425f9ccffee7768e751
#
_entry.id   06d9226d27bf1425f9ccffee7768e751
#
_cell.length_a   1.000
_cell.length_b   1.000
_cell.length_c   1.000
_cell.angle_alpha   90.00
_cell.angle_beta   90.00
_cell.angle_gamma   90.00
#
_symmetry.space_group_name_H-M   'P 1'
#
loop_
_entity.id
_entity.type
_entity.pdbx_description
1 polymer ?
#
loop_
_entity_poly.entity_id
_entity_poly.type
_entity_poly.pdbx_seq_one_letter_code
_entity_poly.pdbx_strand_id
1 'polypeptide(L)'
;MPTMSRTLPIVAERYFALLCGEAGVTCNDSSAEDNAGWDYIVQFPCDPGDQRPKDEQASAETSFVQVKSTDAAPFAVNLKLSNALRMAKEPQPYFLVLIVGAGSARRILARHFWANEIEDTLRRVRQAEVAGHRDRLNRRTLTLRLTNADDHTNDLLQWMRSTIHAVWGDYRVAKSTIANSIGYDRGAARFSVTFTGSPDEIVDWELGLGATPPVSSLRLTRERFGIELPDPSINGDGVRVSISPNGQPCLGTLRYRPDASVVTLAGRLYASSLALAAPGHRPWRADLGPLELIWRSGELTGSLDLNFIERVSLPSLLDRLRIAGWSGEGTVTVTLFTGGERLELGQLDLPDNGDSESWKEAASWVKTLERLVKAHPGNDPNLSIADLLDSGVWLKRFHGLIAGGAMRIEHSPGESDDPTHAIIYRLRCDIGVWSFFAIVRRDVAVDTVVEGKRTLYLKAAELLEAHVIEGSWTSNVERVLPAYARHARSMGDPTYFWDLGDLEEWIAKISDMDSDDRQAADAPRG
;
A
#
# COMPACT_ATOMS: atom_id res chain seq x y z
N MET A 1 13.37 -27.99 -50.68
CA MET A 1 12.37 -27.11 -50.06
C MET A 1 13.01 -26.34 -48.91
N PRO A 2 13.49 -25.13 -49.11
CA PRO A 2 14.11 -24.37 -47.99
C PRO A 2 13.46 -22.99 -47.79
N THR A 3 12.14 -22.83 -47.95
CA THR A 3 11.50 -21.52 -47.88
C THR A 3 10.52 -21.32 -46.69
N MET A 4 10.29 -22.33 -45.87
CA MET A 4 9.37 -22.22 -44.72
C MET A 4 9.95 -21.48 -43.48
N SER A 5 11.26 -21.43 -43.33
CA SER A 5 11.90 -20.91 -42.09
C SER A 5 11.77 -19.38 -41.89
N ARG A 6 11.61 -18.59 -42.97
CA ARG A 6 11.52 -17.11 -42.87
C ARG A 6 10.13 -16.56 -42.54
N THR A 7 9.08 -17.32 -42.76
CA THR A 7 7.68 -16.90 -42.53
C THR A 7 7.14 -17.28 -41.16
N LEU A 8 7.76 -18.24 -40.46
CA LEU A 8 7.29 -18.76 -39.19
C LEU A 8 7.16 -17.68 -38.08
N PRO A 9 8.13 -16.76 -37.92
CA PRO A 9 7.99 -15.69 -36.90
C PRO A 9 6.79 -14.78 -37.19
N ILE A 10 6.62 -14.32 -38.43
CA ILE A 10 5.50 -13.44 -38.80
C ILE A 10 4.15 -14.14 -38.60
N VAL A 11 4.06 -15.43 -38.90
CA VAL A 11 2.84 -16.22 -38.69
C VAL A 11 2.53 -16.36 -37.22
N ALA A 12 3.55 -16.56 -36.39
CA ALA A 12 3.40 -16.65 -34.93
C ALA A 12 2.91 -15.34 -34.32
N GLU A 13 3.51 -14.23 -34.70
CA GLU A 13 3.11 -12.90 -34.26
C GLU A 13 1.65 -12.60 -34.61
N ARG A 14 1.26 -12.82 -35.89
CA ARG A 14 -0.13 -12.63 -36.35
C ARG A 14 -1.11 -13.56 -35.65
N TYR A 15 -0.69 -14.80 -35.37
CA TYR A 15 -1.53 -15.74 -34.63
C TYR A 15 -1.77 -15.28 -33.21
N PHE A 16 -0.75 -14.77 -32.54
CA PHE A 16 -0.92 -14.20 -31.20
C PHE A 16 -1.88 -12.99 -31.22
N ALA A 17 -1.73 -12.09 -32.20
CA ALA A 17 -2.65 -10.95 -32.36
C ALA A 17 -4.09 -11.40 -32.63
N LEU A 18 -4.29 -12.47 -33.41
CA LEU A 18 -5.61 -13.08 -33.66
C LEU A 18 -6.23 -13.60 -32.35
N LEU A 19 -5.48 -14.33 -31.53
CA LEU A 19 -5.95 -14.83 -30.24
C LEU A 19 -6.39 -13.68 -29.30
N CYS A 20 -5.65 -12.59 -29.28
CA CYS A 20 -6.04 -11.40 -28.53
C CYS A 20 -7.36 -10.82 -29.05
N GLY A 21 -7.49 -10.70 -30.38
CA GLY A 21 -8.71 -10.17 -31.01
C GLY A 21 -9.94 -11.04 -30.75
N GLU A 22 -9.82 -12.37 -30.84
CA GLU A 22 -10.91 -13.31 -30.54
C GLU A 22 -11.35 -13.25 -29.08
N ALA A 23 -10.41 -12.94 -28.17
CA ALA A 23 -10.70 -12.78 -26.73
C ALA A 23 -11.14 -11.36 -26.35
N GLY A 24 -11.25 -10.42 -27.29
CA GLY A 24 -11.60 -9.03 -26.99
C GLY A 24 -10.51 -8.26 -26.22
N VAL A 25 -9.27 -8.72 -26.31
CA VAL A 25 -8.11 -8.10 -25.66
C VAL A 25 -7.40 -7.18 -26.66
N THR A 26 -7.13 -5.93 -26.27
CA THR A 26 -6.41 -5.00 -27.16
C THR A 26 -4.96 -5.43 -27.27
N CYS A 27 -4.49 -5.55 -28.52
CA CYS A 27 -3.13 -5.96 -28.83
C CYS A 27 -2.52 -4.98 -29.87
N ASN A 28 -1.55 -4.19 -29.43
CA ASN A 28 -0.86 -3.23 -30.29
C ASN A 28 0.56 -3.74 -30.56
N ASP A 29 0.96 -3.78 -31.84
CA ASP A 29 2.30 -4.17 -32.23
C ASP A 29 3.33 -3.04 -31.99
N SER A 30 4.59 -3.41 -31.80
CA SER A 30 5.68 -2.45 -31.79
C SER A 30 6.00 -2.06 -33.22
N SER A 31 5.64 -0.84 -33.59
CA SER A 31 5.96 -0.34 -34.93
C SER A 31 7.47 -0.32 -35.18
N ALA A 32 7.92 -1.05 -36.20
CA ALA A 32 9.11 -0.87 -37.02
C ALA A 32 10.52 -0.93 -36.43
N GLU A 33 10.76 -0.81 -35.11
CA GLU A 33 12.11 -0.87 -34.56
C GLU A 33 12.24 -1.98 -33.50
N ASP A 34 12.99 -3.04 -33.80
CA ASP A 34 13.35 -4.20 -32.95
C ASP A 34 14.16 -3.81 -31.68
N ASN A 35 14.09 -2.55 -31.25
CA ASN A 35 14.87 -2.02 -30.13
C ASN A 35 14.13 -2.05 -28.79
N ALA A 36 12.80 -2.28 -28.82
CA ALA A 36 11.99 -2.21 -27.61
C ALA A 36 12.09 -3.47 -26.71
N GLY A 37 12.44 -4.63 -27.30
CA GLY A 37 12.53 -5.91 -26.57
C GLY A 37 11.18 -6.58 -26.31
N TRP A 38 10.10 -6.07 -26.87
CA TRP A 38 8.76 -6.67 -26.90
C TRP A 38 8.16 -6.51 -28.30
N ASP A 39 7.29 -7.43 -28.65
CA ASP A 39 6.61 -7.44 -29.95
C ASP A 39 5.21 -6.83 -29.85
N TYR A 40 4.55 -6.97 -28.69
CA TYR A 40 3.19 -6.47 -28.44
C TYR A 40 3.02 -5.80 -27.08
N ILE A 41 2.16 -4.78 -27.06
CA ILE A 41 1.52 -4.26 -25.85
C ILE A 41 0.11 -4.85 -25.79
N VAL A 42 -0.18 -5.59 -24.73
CA VAL A 42 -1.47 -6.22 -24.49
C VAL A 42 -2.18 -5.49 -23.36
N GLN A 43 -3.42 -5.07 -23.61
CA GLN A 43 -4.26 -4.40 -22.62
C GLN A 43 -5.50 -5.25 -22.37
N PHE A 44 -5.59 -5.76 -21.16
CA PHE A 44 -6.75 -6.53 -20.72
C PHE A 44 -7.90 -5.56 -20.40
N PRO A 45 -9.13 -5.87 -20.86
CA PRO A 45 -10.29 -5.05 -20.54
C PRO A 45 -10.53 -5.05 -19.03
N CYS A 46 -11.10 -3.96 -18.55
CA CYS A 46 -11.59 -3.89 -17.18
C CYS A 46 -12.56 -5.04 -16.90
N ASP A 47 -12.69 -5.43 -15.63
CA ASP A 47 -13.60 -6.50 -15.24
C ASP A 47 -15.04 -6.13 -15.64
N PRO A 48 -15.71 -6.91 -16.50
CA PRO A 48 -17.10 -6.64 -16.88
C PRO A 48 -18.07 -6.77 -15.69
N GLY A 49 -17.65 -7.44 -14.60
CA GLY A 49 -18.38 -7.54 -13.35
C GLY A 49 -18.23 -6.34 -12.43
N ASP A 50 -17.31 -5.42 -12.72
CA ASP A 50 -17.12 -4.21 -11.94
C ASP A 50 -18.29 -3.22 -12.17
N GLN A 51 -19.18 -3.13 -11.19
CA GLN A 51 -20.38 -2.28 -11.25
C GLN A 51 -20.13 -0.83 -10.81
N ARG A 52 -18.89 -0.47 -10.46
CA ARG A 52 -18.55 0.91 -10.12
C ARG A 52 -18.74 1.84 -11.32
N PRO A 53 -19.00 3.14 -11.09
CA PRO A 53 -18.99 4.15 -12.14
C PRO A 53 -17.73 4.06 -13.00
N LYS A 54 -17.83 4.36 -14.30
CA LYS A 54 -16.71 4.17 -15.25
C LYS A 54 -15.44 4.98 -14.89
N ASP A 55 -15.61 6.13 -14.28
CA ASP A 55 -14.55 7.01 -13.77
C ASP A 55 -13.87 6.48 -12.50
N GLU A 56 -14.50 5.54 -11.79
CA GLU A 56 -13.99 4.91 -10.59
C GLU A 56 -13.43 3.50 -10.83
N GLN A 57 -13.58 2.97 -12.06
CA GLN A 57 -13.05 1.66 -12.41
C GLN A 57 -11.53 1.72 -12.58
N ALA A 58 -10.85 0.64 -12.18
CA ALA A 58 -9.41 0.53 -12.39
C ALA A 58 -9.05 0.65 -13.87
N SER A 59 -7.91 1.26 -14.16
CA SER A 59 -7.39 1.32 -15.53
C SER A 59 -7.12 -0.08 -16.08
N ALA A 60 -7.21 -0.22 -17.41
CA ALA A 60 -6.87 -1.45 -18.10
C ALA A 60 -5.44 -1.92 -17.76
N GLU A 61 -5.31 -3.20 -17.45
CA GLU A 61 -4.01 -3.80 -17.15
C GLU A 61 -3.20 -3.94 -18.42
N THR A 62 -1.99 -3.41 -18.39
CA THR A 62 -1.09 -3.42 -19.55
C THR A 62 0.08 -4.35 -19.28
N SER A 63 0.37 -5.24 -20.23
CA SER A 63 1.55 -6.11 -20.25
C SER A 63 2.32 -6.02 -21.55
N PHE A 64 3.61 -6.31 -21.50
CA PHE A 64 4.47 -6.48 -22.66
C PHE A 64 4.60 -7.96 -23.00
N VAL A 65 4.57 -8.29 -24.27
CA VAL A 65 4.69 -9.65 -24.76
C VAL A 65 5.75 -9.74 -25.84
N GLN A 66 6.67 -10.70 -25.67
CA GLN A 66 7.57 -11.08 -26.74
C GLN A 66 7.15 -12.44 -27.30
N VAL A 67 6.88 -12.49 -28.59
CA VAL A 67 6.49 -13.70 -29.33
C VAL A 67 7.68 -14.29 -30.03
N LYS A 68 7.89 -15.59 -29.89
CA LYS A 68 8.89 -16.36 -30.63
C LYS A 68 8.22 -17.59 -31.22
N SER A 69 8.88 -18.22 -32.18
CA SER A 69 8.38 -19.42 -32.83
C SER A 69 9.46 -20.46 -33.02
N THR A 70 9.06 -21.72 -32.98
CA THR A 70 9.91 -22.86 -33.32
C THR A 70 9.06 -24.00 -33.88
N ASP A 71 9.66 -24.85 -34.69
CA ASP A 71 9.04 -26.09 -35.20
C ASP A 71 9.64 -27.36 -34.60
N ALA A 72 10.69 -27.23 -33.81
CA ALA A 72 11.45 -28.35 -33.28
C ALA A 72 11.87 -28.16 -31.81
N ALA A 73 12.00 -29.28 -31.10
CA ALA A 73 12.63 -29.33 -29.79
C ALA A 73 14.17 -29.18 -29.91
N PRO A 74 14.86 -28.67 -28.87
CA PRO A 74 14.32 -28.29 -27.56
C PRO A 74 13.57 -26.96 -27.60
N PHE A 75 12.50 -26.83 -26.84
CA PHE A 75 11.72 -25.60 -26.75
C PHE A 75 12.49 -24.54 -25.93
N ALA A 76 13.26 -23.77 -26.64
CA ALA A 76 14.13 -22.77 -26.04
C ALA A 76 13.97 -21.41 -26.73
N VAL A 77 13.89 -20.36 -25.95
CA VAL A 77 13.88 -18.99 -26.44
C VAL A 77 15.22 -18.33 -26.12
N ASN A 78 15.85 -17.83 -27.15
CA ASN A 78 17.10 -17.07 -27.04
C ASN A 78 16.78 -15.58 -27.05
N LEU A 79 17.02 -14.91 -25.94
CA LEU A 79 16.86 -13.47 -25.77
C LEU A 79 18.22 -12.77 -25.82
N LYS A 80 18.33 -11.65 -26.53
CA LYS A 80 19.49 -10.76 -26.33
C LYS A 80 19.54 -10.35 -24.87
N LEU A 81 20.70 -10.43 -24.24
CA LEU A 81 20.82 -10.11 -22.80
C LEU A 81 20.45 -8.65 -22.50
N SER A 82 20.65 -7.74 -23.45
CA SER A 82 20.16 -6.35 -23.37
C SER A 82 18.64 -6.25 -23.26
N ASN A 83 17.90 -7.07 -24.03
CA ASN A 83 16.44 -7.11 -23.99
C ASN A 83 15.95 -7.76 -22.68
N ALA A 84 16.56 -8.86 -22.26
CA ALA A 84 16.26 -9.50 -20.97
C ALA A 84 16.48 -8.52 -19.79
N LEU A 85 17.55 -7.72 -19.83
CA LEU A 85 17.80 -6.69 -18.82
C LEU A 85 16.70 -5.61 -18.81
N ARG A 86 16.20 -5.20 -19.96
CA ARG A 86 15.06 -4.29 -20.03
C ARG A 86 13.81 -4.93 -19.44
N MET A 87 13.50 -6.18 -19.81
CA MET A 87 12.37 -6.94 -19.24
C MET A 87 12.44 -7.02 -17.71
N ALA A 88 13.65 -7.21 -17.17
CA ALA A 88 13.86 -7.27 -15.72
C ALA A 88 13.64 -5.93 -15.00
N LYS A 89 13.95 -4.80 -15.67
CA LYS A 89 13.90 -3.45 -15.08
C LYS A 89 12.59 -2.70 -15.32
N GLU A 90 11.89 -3.01 -16.42
CA GLU A 90 10.60 -2.41 -16.72
C GLU A 90 9.57 -2.81 -15.66
N PRO A 91 8.83 -1.86 -15.09
CA PRO A 91 7.88 -2.16 -14.03
C PRO A 91 6.65 -2.95 -14.49
N GLN A 92 6.34 -2.89 -15.79
CA GLN A 92 5.18 -3.58 -16.36
C GLN A 92 5.37 -5.11 -16.36
N PRO A 93 4.26 -5.90 -16.32
CA PRO A 93 4.29 -7.33 -16.57
C PRO A 93 4.90 -7.65 -17.93
N TYR A 94 5.75 -8.67 -17.95
CA TYR A 94 6.40 -9.14 -19.16
C TYR A 94 6.15 -10.64 -19.35
N PHE A 95 5.68 -11.03 -20.53
CA PHE A 95 5.44 -12.42 -20.88
C PHE A 95 6.22 -12.81 -22.13
N LEU A 96 6.75 -14.02 -22.09
CA LEU A 96 7.40 -14.66 -23.22
C LEU A 96 6.46 -15.73 -23.76
N VAL A 97 6.13 -15.66 -25.04
CA VAL A 97 5.24 -16.60 -25.72
C VAL A 97 6.01 -17.28 -26.83
N LEU A 98 6.10 -18.61 -26.76
CA LEU A 98 6.69 -19.44 -27.80
C LEU A 98 5.60 -20.24 -28.50
N ILE A 99 5.40 -19.96 -29.78
CA ILE A 99 4.46 -20.70 -30.61
C ILE A 99 5.21 -21.84 -31.29
N VAL A 100 4.78 -23.06 -31.02
CA VAL A 100 5.39 -24.29 -31.49
C VAL A 100 4.55 -24.91 -32.60
N GLY A 101 5.17 -25.18 -33.73
CA GLY A 101 4.51 -25.86 -34.86
C GLY A 101 3.58 -24.95 -35.70
N ALA A 102 2.80 -25.55 -36.57
CA ALA A 102 1.91 -24.87 -37.47
C ALA A 102 0.53 -25.56 -37.62
N GLY A 103 -0.46 -24.83 -38.09
CA GLY A 103 -1.81 -25.36 -38.34
C GLY A 103 -2.56 -25.71 -37.06
N SER A 104 -3.36 -26.77 -37.08
CA SER A 104 -4.19 -27.21 -35.93
C SER A 104 -3.40 -27.89 -34.81
N ALA A 105 -2.15 -28.26 -35.05
CA ALA A 105 -1.26 -28.88 -34.06
C ALA A 105 -0.39 -27.86 -33.32
N ARG A 106 -0.69 -26.57 -33.41
CA ARG A 106 0.04 -25.51 -32.68
C ARG A 106 -0.10 -25.71 -31.20
N ARG A 107 1.04 -25.51 -30.52
CA ARG A 107 1.10 -25.38 -29.07
C ARG A 107 1.62 -24.01 -28.70
N ILE A 108 1.19 -23.50 -27.56
CA ILE A 108 1.63 -22.23 -27.02
C ILE A 108 2.28 -22.49 -25.69
N LEU A 109 3.58 -22.29 -25.62
CA LEU A 109 4.32 -22.30 -24.38
C LEU A 109 4.54 -20.87 -23.94
N ALA A 110 4.23 -20.54 -22.70
CA ALA A 110 4.38 -19.17 -22.22
C ALA A 110 5.03 -19.13 -20.83
N ARG A 111 5.79 -18.07 -20.59
CA ARG A 111 6.44 -17.84 -19.31
C ARG A 111 6.31 -16.40 -18.87
N HIS A 112 5.96 -16.20 -17.61
CA HIS A 112 6.00 -14.92 -16.96
C HIS A 112 7.45 -14.56 -16.60
N PHE A 113 7.92 -13.39 -17.05
CA PHE A 113 9.26 -12.91 -16.77
C PHE A 113 9.29 -12.30 -15.36
N TRP A 114 9.54 -13.15 -14.37
CA TRP A 114 9.40 -12.83 -12.96
C TRP A 114 10.67 -13.17 -12.17
N ALA A 115 10.57 -13.51 -10.91
CA ALA A 115 11.67 -13.63 -9.96
C ALA A 115 12.88 -14.42 -10.49
N ASN A 116 12.67 -15.63 -11.02
CA ASN A 116 13.76 -16.50 -11.49
C ASN A 116 14.42 -15.95 -12.77
N GLU A 117 13.62 -15.46 -13.71
CA GLU A 117 14.09 -14.87 -14.96
C GLU A 117 14.80 -13.54 -14.71
N ILE A 118 14.29 -12.74 -13.76
CA ILE A 118 14.94 -11.50 -13.31
C ILE A 118 16.28 -11.83 -12.66
N GLU A 119 16.31 -12.78 -11.77
CA GLU A 119 17.56 -13.22 -11.09
C GLU A 119 18.61 -13.68 -12.08
N ASP A 120 18.28 -14.63 -12.97
CA ASP A 120 19.23 -15.18 -13.94
C ASP A 120 19.72 -14.10 -14.90
N THR A 121 18.84 -13.21 -15.34
CA THR A 121 19.20 -12.07 -16.17
C THR A 121 20.20 -11.15 -15.49
N LEU A 122 19.88 -10.70 -14.28
CA LEU A 122 20.74 -9.76 -13.55
C LEU A 122 22.07 -10.38 -13.20
N ARG A 123 22.10 -11.68 -12.85
CA ARG A 123 23.33 -12.44 -12.61
C ARG A 123 24.21 -12.51 -13.86
N ARG A 124 23.64 -12.82 -15.02
CA ARG A 124 24.37 -12.88 -16.30
C ARG A 124 24.87 -11.52 -16.76
N VAL A 125 24.10 -10.46 -16.55
CA VAL A 125 24.56 -9.09 -16.80
C VAL A 125 25.77 -8.77 -15.95
N ARG A 126 25.72 -9.11 -14.68
CA ARG A 126 26.83 -8.92 -13.75
C ARG A 126 28.08 -9.69 -14.19
N GLN A 127 27.93 -10.95 -14.58
CA GLN A 127 29.02 -11.77 -15.13
C GLN A 127 29.62 -11.15 -16.40
N ALA A 128 28.77 -10.61 -17.27
CA ALA A 128 29.22 -9.96 -18.49
C ALA A 128 29.99 -8.66 -18.19
N GLU A 129 29.59 -7.90 -17.20
CA GLU A 129 30.30 -6.69 -16.76
C GLU A 129 31.68 -7.02 -16.20
N VAL A 130 31.79 -8.04 -15.32
CA VAL A 130 33.09 -8.52 -14.79
C VAL A 130 34.00 -8.98 -15.91
N ALA A 131 33.46 -9.63 -16.94
CA ALA A 131 34.19 -10.07 -18.11
C ALA A 131 34.55 -8.95 -19.12
N GLY A 132 34.28 -7.68 -18.78
CA GLY A 132 34.58 -6.52 -19.65
C GLY A 132 33.66 -6.40 -20.87
N HIS A 133 32.46 -6.96 -20.79
CA HIS A 133 31.50 -6.98 -21.91
C HIS A 133 30.28 -6.09 -21.70
N ARG A 134 30.38 -5.09 -20.83
CA ARG A 134 29.29 -4.15 -20.49
C ARG A 134 28.61 -3.55 -21.74
N ASP A 135 29.37 -3.13 -22.72
CA ASP A 135 28.87 -2.47 -23.94
C ASP A 135 28.42 -3.47 -25.04
N ARG A 136 28.50 -4.78 -24.75
CA ARG A 136 28.22 -5.84 -25.73
C ARG A 136 27.12 -6.80 -25.25
N LEU A 137 26.22 -6.35 -24.37
CA LEU A 137 25.11 -7.17 -23.87
C LEU A 137 24.16 -7.60 -25.02
N ASN A 138 24.03 -6.80 -26.06
CA ASN A 138 23.26 -7.14 -27.27
C ASN A 138 23.79 -8.31 -28.08
N ARG A 139 25.08 -8.66 -27.88
CA ARG A 139 25.75 -9.81 -28.54
C ARG A 139 25.76 -11.07 -27.66
N ARG A 140 25.24 -10.98 -26.44
CA ARG A 140 25.10 -12.09 -25.51
C ARG A 140 23.66 -12.54 -25.42
N THR A 141 23.48 -13.80 -25.11
CA THR A 141 22.16 -14.44 -25.15
C THR A 141 21.84 -15.05 -23.77
N LEU A 142 20.61 -14.80 -23.33
CA LEU A 142 19.93 -15.55 -22.29
C LEU A 142 19.08 -16.61 -22.95
N THR A 143 19.30 -17.88 -22.65
CA THR A 143 18.47 -18.98 -23.15
C THR A 143 17.50 -19.43 -22.08
N LEU A 144 16.22 -19.28 -22.34
CA LEU A 144 15.14 -19.77 -21.49
C LEU A 144 14.58 -21.06 -22.09
N ARG A 145 14.60 -22.14 -21.31
CA ARG A 145 14.02 -23.43 -21.71
C ARG A 145 12.60 -23.52 -21.19
N LEU A 146 11.67 -23.77 -22.09
CA LEU A 146 10.27 -24.01 -21.76
C LEU A 146 10.00 -25.51 -21.76
N THR A 147 9.06 -25.91 -20.97
CA THR A 147 8.67 -27.32 -20.75
C THR A 147 7.17 -27.49 -20.93
N ASN A 148 6.66 -28.70 -20.75
CA ASN A 148 5.21 -28.94 -20.77
C ASN A 148 4.48 -28.24 -19.60
N ALA A 149 5.17 -27.86 -18.53
CA ALA A 149 4.58 -27.06 -17.46
C ALA A 149 4.28 -25.61 -17.87
N ASP A 150 4.88 -25.15 -18.96
CA ASP A 150 4.67 -23.82 -19.52
C ASP A 150 3.59 -23.84 -20.65
N ASP A 151 2.83 -24.96 -20.81
CA ASP A 151 1.83 -25.11 -21.88
C ASP A 151 0.54 -24.36 -21.52
N HIS A 152 0.28 -23.31 -22.28
CA HIS A 152 -0.90 -22.45 -22.16
C HIS A 152 -1.68 -22.37 -23.48
N THR A 153 -1.71 -23.49 -24.22
CA THR A 153 -2.35 -23.54 -25.54
C THR A 153 -3.82 -23.13 -25.50
N ASN A 154 -4.52 -23.46 -24.41
CA ASN A 154 -5.96 -23.25 -24.29
C ASN A 154 -6.36 -22.11 -23.35
N ASP A 155 -5.43 -21.55 -22.58
CA ASP A 155 -5.74 -20.60 -21.51
C ASP A 155 -4.81 -19.38 -21.44
N LEU A 156 -4.00 -19.14 -22.49
CA LEU A 156 -2.92 -18.16 -22.49
C LEU A 156 -3.32 -16.79 -21.88
N LEU A 157 -4.35 -16.15 -22.41
CA LEU A 157 -4.71 -14.79 -21.99
C LEU A 157 -5.33 -14.78 -20.58
N GLN A 158 -6.10 -15.81 -20.24
CA GLN A 158 -6.64 -15.99 -18.89
C GLN A 158 -5.50 -16.21 -17.88
N TRP A 159 -4.55 -17.08 -18.23
CA TRP A 159 -3.36 -17.32 -17.41
C TRP A 159 -2.53 -16.04 -17.23
N MET A 160 -2.28 -15.29 -18.29
CA MET A 160 -1.54 -14.03 -18.19
C MET A 160 -2.21 -13.06 -17.21
N ARG A 161 -3.52 -12.87 -17.33
CA ARG A 161 -4.30 -12.01 -16.45
C ARG A 161 -4.28 -12.50 -15.00
N SER A 162 -4.56 -13.77 -14.79
CA SER A 162 -4.53 -14.36 -13.43
C SER A 162 -3.15 -14.30 -12.79
N THR A 163 -2.07 -14.41 -13.58
CA THR A 163 -0.70 -14.28 -13.09
C THR A 163 -0.39 -12.86 -12.62
N ILE A 164 -0.90 -11.83 -13.32
CA ILE A 164 -0.77 -10.44 -12.88
C ILE A 164 -1.53 -10.23 -11.55
N HIS A 165 -2.76 -10.72 -11.48
CA HIS A 165 -3.59 -10.60 -10.27
C HIS A 165 -3.08 -11.42 -9.07
N ALA A 166 -2.34 -12.49 -9.31
CA ALA A 166 -1.75 -13.31 -8.25
C ALA A 166 -0.62 -12.58 -7.50
N VAL A 167 -0.09 -11.50 -8.06
CA VAL A 167 0.88 -10.65 -7.36
C VAL A 167 0.12 -9.75 -6.39
N TRP A 168 0.31 -9.99 -5.11
CA TRP A 168 -0.37 -9.22 -4.08
C TRP A 168 0.13 -7.77 -4.04
N GLY A 169 -0.81 -6.81 -4.02
CA GLY A 169 -0.51 -5.38 -4.03
C GLY A 169 -0.22 -4.83 -5.44
N ASP A 170 0.51 -3.74 -5.49
CA ASP A 170 0.92 -3.13 -6.76
C ASP A 170 2.01 -3.98 -7.43
N TYR A 171 1.69 -4.53 -8.60
CA TYR A 171 2.61 -5.34 -9.40
C TYR A 171 3.94 -4.62 -9.69
N ARG A 172 3.88 -3.32 -9.99
CA ARG A 172 5.06 -2.50 -10.33
C ARG A 172 6.00 -2.38 -9.14
N VAL A 173 5.42 -2.17 -7.96
CA VAL A 173 6.16 -2.10 -6.71
C VAL A 173 6.78 -3.46 -6.38
N ALA A 174 6.02 -4.54 -6.49
CA ALA A 174 6.50 -5.90 -6.24
C ALA A 174 7.66 -6.28 -7.17
N LYS A 175 7.52 -6.02 -8.48
CA LYS A 175 8.59 -6.29 -9.47
C LYS A 175 9.83 -5.46 -9.21
N SER A 176 9.66 -4.17 -8.92
CA SER A 176 10.78 -3.29 -8.56
C SER A 176 11.50 -3.77 -7.30
N THR A 177 10.74 -4.20 -6.30
CA THR A 177 11.29 -4.77 -5.07
C THR A 177 12.13 -6.00 -5.36
N ILE A 178 11.63 -6.96 -6.16
CA ILE A 178 12.39 -8.13 -6.59
C ILE A 178 13.67 -7.70 -7.32
N ALA A 179 13.54 -6.84 -8.34
CA ALA A 179 14.69 -6.42 -9.13
C ALA A 179 15.77 -5.69 -8.31
N ASN A 180 15.38 -5.02 -7.23
CA ASN A 180 16.30 -4.26 -6.39
C ASN A 180 16.84 -5.06 -5.19
N SER A 181 16.15 -6.11 -4.73
CA SER A 181 16.54 -6.89 -3.55
C SER A 181 17.24 -8.22 -3.90
N ILE A 182 16.89 -8.84 -5.01
CA ILE A 182 17.41 -10.18 -5.36
C ILE A 182 18.92 -10.19 -5.56
N GLY A 183 19.58 -11.20 -5.01
CA GLY A 183 21.02 -11.43 -5.18
C GLY A 183 21.93 -10.64 -4.26
N TYR A 184 21.35 -9.96 -3.27
CA TYR A 184 22.09 -9.24 -2.23
C TYR A 184 22.17 -10.01 -0.90
N ASP A 185 22.14 -11.33 -0.96
CA ASP A 185 22.14 -12.23 0.21
C ASP A 185 23.35 -12.01 1.15
N ARG A 186 24.43 -11.44 0.62
CA ARG A 186 25.68 -11.12 1.35
C ARG A 186 25.94 -9.62 1.50
N GLY A 187 24.94 -8.78 1.15
CA GLY A 187 25.08 -7.33 1.09
C GLY A 187 25.38 -6.81 -0.33
N ALA A 188 25.04 -5.54 -0.56
CA ALA A 188 25.14 -4.90 -1.89
C ALA A 188 26.56 -4.45 -2.27
N ALA A 189 27.43 -4.29 -1.30
CA ALA A 189 28.80 -3.82 -1.50
C ALA A 189 29.71 -4.27 -0.37
N ARG A 190 30.96 -4.49 -0.70
CA ARG A 190 32.04 -4.61 0.29
C ARG A 190 32.79 -3.30 0.32
N PHE A 191 32.83 -2.72 1.49
CA PHE A 191 33.63 -1.54 1.75
C PHE A 191 34.84 -1.93 2.58
N SER A 192 35.99 -1.48 2.15
CA SER A 192 37.14 -1.38 3.03
C SER A 192 37.32 0.11 3.29
N VAL A 193 36.89 0.52 4.45
CA VAL A 193 36.95 1.93 4.86
C VAL A 193 37.83 2.00 6.09
N THR A 194 38.75 2.93 6.09
CA THR A 194 39.48 3.31 7.29
C THR A 194 38.89 4.60 7.80
N PHE A 195 38.27 4.52 8.96
CA PHE A 195 37.72 5.69 9.65
C PHE A 195 38.71 6.20 10.69
N THR A 196 38.72 7.50 10.88
CA THR A 196 39.33 8.14 12.04
C THR A 196 38.23 8.55 12.99
N GLY A 197 38.10 7.85 14.11
CA GLY A 197 37.06 8.10 15.11
C GLY A 197 37.11 7.04 16.21
N SER A 198 36.34 7.27 17.26
CA SER A 198 36.15 6.28 18.32
C SER A 198 35.30 5.10 17.82
N PRO A 199 35.39 3.92 18.42
CA PRO A 199 34.52 2.80 18.10
C PRO A 199 33.03 3.12 18.21
N ASP A 200 32.66 3.95 19.18
CA ASP A 200 31.26 4.36 19.38
C ASP A 200 30.73 5.25 18.28
N GLU A 201 31.54 6.22 17.80
CA GLU A 201 31.17 7.06 16.64
C GLU A 201 30.96 6.22 15.38
N ILE A 202 31.76 5.17 15.21
CA ILE A 202 31.64 4.26 14.07
C ILE A 202 30.35 3.42 14.18
N VAL A 203 30.06 2.88 15.37
CA VAL A 203 28.81 2.14 15.62
C VAL A 203 27.58 2.99 15.39
N ASP A 204 27.55 4.21 15.93
CA ASP A 204 26.43 5.14 15.74
C ASP A 204 26.19 5.44 14.26
N TRP A 205 27.25 5.61 13.51
CA TRP A 205 27.16 5.78 12.08
C TRP A 205 26.60 4.52 11.37
N GLU A 206 27.06 3.30 11.69
CA GLU A 206 26.55 2.05 11.12
C GLU A 206 25.06 1.85 11.40
N LEU A 207 24.60 2.29 12.56
CA LEU A 207 23.18 2.25 12.94
C LEU A 207 22.37 3.40 12.34
N GLY A 208 23.02 4.37 11.66
CA GLY A 208 22.34 5.55 11.11
C GLY A 208 21.96 6.59 12.17
N LEU A 209 22.59 6.55 13.35
CA LEU A 209 22.34 7.46 14.46
C LEU A 209 23.29 8.66 14.50
N GLY A 210 24.45 8.54 13.88
CA GLY A 210 25.54 9.52 13.93
C GLY A 210 25.90 10.11 12.58
N ALA A 211 26.70 11.18 12.60
CA ALA A 211 27.30 11.74 11.41
C ALA A 211 28.32 10.77 10.81
N THR A 212 28.49 10.81 9.50
CA THR A 212 29.51 10.01 8.81
C THR A 212 30.91 10.38 9.32
N PRO A 213 31.66 9.42 9.90
CA PRO A 213 33.02 9.72 10.35
C PRO A 213 33.95 9.99 9.16
N PRO A 214 35.02 10.76 9.35
CA PRO A 214 35.97 11.06 8.30
C PRO A 214 36.63 9.77 7.80
N VAL A 215 36.67 9.62 6.48
CA VAL A 215 37.22 8.45 5.79
C VAL A 215 38.63 8.77 5.33
N SER A 216 39.61 7.98 5.77
CA SER A 216 41.00 8.09 5.32
C SER A 216 41.31 7.25 4.07
N SER A 217 40.61 6.14 3.88
CA SER A 217 40.65 5.40 2.63
C SER A 217 39.33 4.67 2.39
N LEU A 218 38.91 4.62 1.14
CA LEU A 218 37.71 3.93 0.70
C LEU A 218 38.06 3.02 -0.46
N ARG A 219 37.81 1.72 -0.30
CA ARG A 219 37.81 0.75 -1.40
C ARG A 219 36.40 0.19 -1.51
N LEU A 220 35.73 0.49 -2.60
CA LEU A 220 34.39 0.03 -2.88
C LEU A 220 34.41 -1.13 -3.86
N THR A 221 33.90 -2.29 -3.44
CA THR A 221 33.61 -3.42 -4.32
C THR A 221 32.11 -3.69 -4.26
N ARG A 222 31.41 -3.56 -5.37
CA ARG A 222 29.98 -3.87 -5.45
C ARG A 222 29.80 -5.36 -5.58
N GLU A 223 29.10 -5.98 -4.64
CA GLU A 223 28.75 -7.40 -4.69
C GLU A 223 27.25 -7.59 -4.93
N ARG A 224 26.91 -8.49 -5.85
CA ARG A 224 25.57 -8.99 -6.08
C ARG A 224 25.65 -10.40 -6.65
N PHE A 225 24.84 -11.33 -6.19
CA PHE A 225 24.91 -12.76 -6.57
C PHE A 225 26.27 -13.41 -6.23
N GLY A 226 26.97 -12.93 -5.24
CA GLY A 226 28.34 -13.36 -4.95
C GLY A 226 29.38 -12.93 -5.99
N ILE A 227 29.02 -12.01 -6.91
CA ILE A 227 29.89 -11.53 -7.96
C ILE A 227 30.32 -10.10 -7.63
N GLU A 228 31.63 -9.93 -7.46
CA GLU A 228 32.25 -8.63 -7.19
C GLU A 228 32.53 -7.89 -8.50
N LEU A 229 32.15 -6.61 -8.56
CA LEU A 229 32.57 -5.69 -9.62
C LEU A 229 33.66 -4.79 -9.06
N PRO A 230 34.84 -4.75 -9.71
CA PRO A 230 35.84 -3.77 -9.34
C PRO A 230 35.26 -2.37 -9.57
N ASP A 231 35.15 -1.59 -8.51
CA ASP A 231 34.83 -0.16 -8.61
C ASP A 231 36.13 0.61 -8.46
N PRO A 232 36.33 1.71 -9.17
CA PRO A 232 37.53 2.50 -9.00
C PRO A 232 37.65 2.93 -7.54
N SER A 233 38.80 2.64 -6.93
CA SER A 233 39.09 3.06 -5.57
C SER A 233 39.04 4.58 -5.50
N ILE A 234 38.15 5.10 -4.68
CA ILE A 234 38.09 6.52 -4.37
C ILE A 234 39.15 6.77 -3.30
N ASN A 235 40.34 7.16 -3.73
CA ASN A 235 41.37 7.65 -2.83
C ASN A 235 41.13 9.17 -2.67
N GLY A 236 40.71 9.60 -1.49
CA GLY A 236 40.50 11.01 -1.25
C GLY A 236 40.63 11.36 0.22
N ASP A 237 41.56 12.24 0.53
CA ASP A 237 41.57 12.94 1.81
C ASP A 237 40.36 13.89 1.84
N GLY A 238 39.50 13.75 2.86
CA GLY A 238 38.34 14.61 3.07
C GLY A 238 37.08 14.25 2.28
N VAL A 239 36.98 13.04 1.71
CA VAL A 239 35.75 12.55 1.10
C VAL A 239 34.70 12.29 2.18
N ARG A 240 33.61 13.02 2.16
CA ARG A 240 32.42 12.69 2.95
C ARG A 240 31.68 11.59 2.20
N VAL A 241 31.70 10.40 2.73
CA VAL A 241 30.89 9.29 2.23
C VAL A 241 29.60 9.30 3.05
N SER A 242 28.50 9.64 2.42
CA SER A 242 27.19 9.40 3.00
C SER A 242 26.81 7.96 2.67
N ILE A 243 27.02 7.05 3.60
CA ILE A 243 26.56 5.68 3.48
C ILE A 243 25.29 5.61 4.33
N SER A 244 24.16 5.46 3.66
CA SER A 244 22.94 5.09 4.36
C SER A 244 23.03 3.61 4.69
N PRO A 245 22.98 3.21 5.95
CA PRO A 245 22.98 1.81 6.32
C PRO A 245 21.83 1.10 5.62
N ASN A 246 22.11 -0.05 5.00
CA ASN A 246 21.07 -0.83 4.33
C ASN A 246 20.43 -1.76 5.35
N GLY A 247 19.39 -1.30 6.04
CA GLY A 247 18.64 -2.11 6.99
C GLY A 247 17.95 -3.28 6.28
N GLN A 248 18.00 -4.45 6.89
CA GLN A 248 17.24 -5.61 6.45
C GLN A 248 15.76 -5.42 6.75
N PRO A 249 14.84 -5.79 5.85
CA PRO A 249 13.41 -5.75 6.14
C PRO A 249 13.09 -6.56 7.41
N CYS A 250 12.31 -5.99 8.29
CA CYS A 250 11.84 -6.67 9.48
C CYS A 250 10.37 -6.33 9.77
N LEU A 251 9.73 -7.18 10.57
CA LEU A 251 8.41 -6.94 11.14
C LEU A 251 8.54 -6.89 12.67
N GLY A 252 8.08 -5.82 13.26
CA GLY A 252 7.97 -5.69 14.71
C GLY A 252 6.56 -5.97 15.15
N THR A 253 6.35 -7.00 15.99
CA THR A 253 5.06 -7.26 16.62
C THR A 253 5.10 -6.77 18.05
N LEU A 254 4.23 -5.82 18.34
CA LEU A 254 4.03 -5.26 19.65
C LEU A 254 2.75 -5.84 20.25
N ARG A 255 2.85 -6.45 21.43
CA ARG A 255 1.71 -6.96 22.16
C ARG A 255 1.56 -6.17 23.46
N TYR A 256 0.47 -5.45 23.59
CA TYR A 256 0.12 -4.71 24.80
C TYR A 256 -0.45 -5.65 25.85
N ARG A 257 0.12 -5.65 27.05
CA ARG A 257 -0.24 -6.65 28.08
C ARG A 257 -1.61 -6.48 28.70
N PRO A 258 -2.09 -5.27 28.98
CA PRO A 258 -3.36 -5.11 29.68
C PRO A 258 -4.57 -5.73 28.97
N ASP A 259 -4.64 -5.63 27.64
CA ASP A 259 -5.79 -6.12 26.85
C ASP A 259 -5.41 -7.13 25.77
N ALA A 260 -4.14 -7.54 25.71
CA ALA A 260 -3.58 -8.45 24.71
C ALA A 260 -3.71 -7.95 23.26
N SER A 261 -3.99 -6.67 23.04
CA SER A 261 -4.03 -6.09 21.69
C SER A 261 -2.65 -6.15 21.03
N VAL A 262 -2.66 -6.28 19.70
CA VAL A 262 -1.45 -6.48 18.90
C VAL A 262 -1.40 -5.46 17.78
N VAL A 263 -0.21 -4.88 17.59
CA VAL A 263 0.13 -4.08 16.40
C VAL A 263 1.34 -4.70 15.73
N THR A 264 1.34 -4.76 14.41
CA THR A 264 2.48 -5.25 13.63
C THR A 264 2.97 -4.13 12.71
N LEU A 265 4.22 -3.72 12.90
CA LEU A 265 4.88 -2.66 12.16
C LEU A 265 5.91 -3.25 11.21
N ALA A 266 5.87 -2.82 9.96
CA ALA A 266 6.93 -3.12 9.00
C ALA A 266 8.05 -2.08 9.15
N GLY A 267 9.30 -2.54 9.05
CA GLY A 267 10.44 -1.65 9.22
C GLY A 267 11.75 -2.23 8.71
N ARG A 268 12.84 -1.69 9.23
CA ARG A 268 14.20 -2.09 8.89
C ARG A 268 15.03 -2.32 10.15
N LEU A 269 15.77 -3.41 10.15
CA LEU A 269 16.75 -3.76 11.18
C LEU A 269 18.16 -3.42 10.68
N TYR A 270 18.85 -2.57 11.40
CA TYR A 270 20.24 -2.20 11.19
C TYR A 270 21.08 -2.90 12.26
N ALA A 271 22.12 -3.59 11.87
CA ALA A 271 23.01 -4.25 12.82
C ALA A 271 24.44 -3.83 12.52
N SER A 272 25.20 -3.51 13.57
CA SER A 272 26.61 -3.18 13.42
C SER A 272 27.39 -4.40 12.92
N SER A 273 28.19 -4.19 11.88
CA SER A 273 29.07 -5.21 11.32
C SER A 273 30.38 -5.36 12.12
N LEU A 274 30.67 -4.40 12.99
CA LEU A 274 31.90 -4.40 13.76
C LEU A 274 31.94 -5.55 14.77
N ALA A 275 32.88 -6.45 14.54
CA ALA A 275 33.14 -7.63 15.36
C ALA A 275 33.71 -7.30 16.77
N LEU A 276 33.63 -6.05 17.22
CA LEU A 276 34.16 -5.57 18.50
C LEU A 276 33.33 -6.01 19.70
N ALA A 277 32.09 -6.45 19.47
CA ALA A 277 31.23 -6.94 20.52
C ALA A 277 31.20 -8.48 20.52
N ALA A 278 31.15 -9.08 21.73
CA ALA A 278 30.95 -10.51 21.88
C ALA A 278 29.62 -10.95 21.19
N PRO A 279 29.52 -12.18 20.69
CA PRO A 279 28.27 -12.71 20.14
C PRO A 279 27.11 -12.49 21.13
N GLY A 280 26.02 -11.88 20.71
CA GLY A 280 24.88 -11.52 21.56
C GLY A 280 24.90 -10.08 22.10
N HIS A 281 26.01 -9.35 21.95
CA HIS A 281 26.12 -7.95 22.40
C HIS A 281 26.30 -6.97 21.21
N ARG A 282 26.06 -7.43 20.00
CA ARG A 282 26.16 -6.55 18.82
C ARG A 282 25.09 -5.46 18.89
N PRO A 283 25.49 -4.19 18.78
CA PRO A 283 24.53 -3.11 18.69
C PRO A 283 23.66 -3.25 17.43
N TRP A 284 22.37 -2.98 17.59
CA TRP A 284 21.44 -2.94 16.48
C TRP A 284 20.36 -1.86 16.72
N ARG A 285 19.75 -1.41 15.63
CA ARG A 285 18.62 -0.48 15.60
C ARG A 285 17.53 -1.06 14.72
N ALA A 286 16.32 -1.11 15.21
CA ALA A 286 15.13 -1.42 14.43
C ALA A 286 14.31 -0.14 14.26
N ASP A 287 14.17 0.29 13.01
CA ASP A 287 13.32 1.40 12.62
C ASP A 287 12.00 0.81 12.11
N LEU A 288 10.96 0.90 12.92
CA LEU A 288 9.62 0.37 12.65
C LEU A 288 8.64 1.50 12.26
N GLY A 289 9.14 2.60 11.73
CA GLY A 289 8.37 3.79 11.42
C GLY A 289 8.12 4.63 12.69
N PRO A 290 6.96 4.52 13.34
CA PRO A 290 6.68 5.31 14.54
C PRO A 290 7.50 4.88 15.76
N LEU A 291 8.03 3.66 15.79
CA LEU A 291 8.80 3.11 16.90
C LEU A 291 10.23 2.80 16.45
N GLU A 292 11.19 3.42 17.10
CA GLU A 292 12.60 3.10 16.97
C GLU A 292 13.08 2.33 18.19
N LEU A 293 13.79 1.24 17.98
CA LEU A 293 14.39 0.40 19.02
C LEU A 293 15.89 0.35 18.82
N ILE A 294 16.65 0.60 19.86
CA ILE A 294 18.11 0.56 19.84
C ILE A 294 18.60 -0.37 20.94
N TRP A 295 19.36 -1.39 20.55
CA TRP A 295 20.07 -2.26 21.47
C TRP A 295 21.54 -1.88 21.52
N ARG A 296 22.02 -1.50 22.69
CA ARG A 296 23.43 -1.12 22.89
C ARG A 296 23.89 -1.50 24.28
N SER A 297 25.09 -2.06 24.39
CA SER A 297 25.74 -2.39 25.68
C SER A 297 24.88 -3.25 26.64
N GLY A 298 23.98 -4.07 26.10
CA GLY A 298 23.09 -4.91 26.90
C GLY A 298 21.79 -4.23 27.32
N GLU A 299 21.55 -3.01 26.88
CA GLU A 299 20.34 -2.23 27.17
C GLU A 299 19.51 -2.02 25.89
N LEU A 300 18.20 -2.17 26.02
CA LEU A 300 17.22 -1.85 24.97
C LEU A 300 16.56 -0.51 25.30
N THR A 301 16.73 0.46 24.39
CA THR A 301 16.02 1.73 24.47
C THR A 301 15.01 1.82 23.33
N GLY A 302 13.87 2.44 23.59
CA GLY A 302 12.82 2.69 22.61
C GLY A 302 12.48 4.17 22.55
N SER A 303 12.28 4.69 21.35
CA SER A 303 11.71 6.02 21.13
C SER A 303 10.49 5.93 20.21
N LEU A 304 9.48 6.76 20.51
CA LEU A 304 8.24 6.83 19.74
C LEU A 304 8.15 8.20 19.06
N ASP A 305 8.17 8.21 17.74
CA ASP A 305 7.91 9.39 16.91
C ASP A 305 6.63 9.18 16.09
N LEU A 306 5.58 9.88 16.47
CA LEU A 306 4.28 9.76 15.80
C LEU A 306 4.25 10.49 14.45
N ASN A 307 5.19 11.37 14.17
CA ASN A 307 5.27 12.18 12.95
C ASN A 307 3.90 12.76 12.54
N PHE A 308 3.48 13.80 13.24
CA PHE A 308 2.11 14.36 13.17
C PHE A 308 1.68 14.82 11.78
N ILE A 309 2.64 15.21 10.93
CA ILE A 309 2.37 15.78 9.59
C ILE A 309 2.47 14.78 8.44
N GLU A 310 3.04 13.61 8.69
CA GLU A 310 3.17 12.57 7.68
C GLU A 310 1.83 11.93 7.37
N ARG A 311 1.43 11.96 6.10
CA ARG A 311 0.22 11.29 5.63
C ARG A 311 0.51 9.83 5.33
N VAL A 312 -0.23 8.94 6.00
CA VAL A 312 -0.12 7.49 5.87
C VAL A 312 -1.49 6.87 5.64
N SER A 313 -1.53 5.63 5.18
CA SER A 313 -2.79 4.89 5.02
C SER A 313 -3.54 4.76 6.35
N LEU A 314 -4.85 4.62 6.30
CA LEU A 314 -5.68 4.49 7.51
C LEU A 314 -5.23 3.34 8.43
N PRO A 315 -4.88 2.12 7.92
CA PRO A 315 -4.35 1.07 8.79
C PRO A 315 -3.08 1.48 9.52
N SER A 316 -2.13 2.12 8.82
CA SER A 316 -0.89 2.61 9.43
C SER A 316 -1.14 3.71 10.45
N LEU A 317 -2.08 4.61 10.16
CA LEU A 317 -2.49 5.66 11.08
C LEU A 317 -3.15 5.09 12.34
N LEU A 318 -4.01 4.09 12.17
CA LEU A 318 -4.64 3.37 13.28
C LEU A 318 -3.60 2.72 14.20
N ASP A 319 -2.58 2.09 13.62
CA ASP A 319 -1.53 1.44 14.40
C ASP A 319 -0.68 2.46 15.17
N ARG A 320 -0.36 3.63 14.57
CA ARG A 320 0.30 4.75 15.27
C ARG A 320 -0.52 5.22 16.48
N LEU A 321 -1.82 5.44 16.30
CA LEU A 321 -2.72 5.91 17.35
C LEU A 321 -2.90 4.87 18.47
N ARG A 322 -2.94 3.57 18.12
CA ARG A 322 -2.99 2.48 19.11
C ARG A 322 -1.75 2.47 19.99
N ILE A 323 -0.57 2.56 19.38
CA ILE A 323 0.69 2.61 20.12
C ILE A 323 0.74 3.85 21.02
N ALA A 324 0.32 5.01 20.51
CA ALA A 324 0.21 6.22 21.33
C ALA A 324 -0.74 6.03 22.51
N GLY A 325 -1.87 5.37 22.31
CA GLY A 325 -2.84 5.07 23.37
C GLY A 325 -2.37 4.03 24.40
N TRP A 326 -1.27 3.32 24.16
CA TRP A 326 -0.64 2.42 25.13
C TRP A 326 0.42 3.10 25.99
N SER A 327 0.85 4.32 25.60
CA SER A 327 1.92 5.02 26.31
C SER A 327 1.52 5.41 27.73
N GLY A 328 2.45 5.27 28.65
CA GLY A 328 2.23 5.61 30.08
C GLY A 328 1.37 4.63 30.88
N GLU A 329 0.69 3.65 30.27
CA GLU A 329 -0.31 2.82 30.95
C GLU A 329 0.06 1.33 31.08
N GLY A 330 1.16 0.87 30.49
CA GLY A 330 1.50 -0.55 30.58
C GLY A 330 2.73 -0.94 29.80
N THR A 331 3.10 -2.22 29.90
CA THR A 331 4.25 -2.79 29.18
C THR A 331 3.84 -3.41 27.86
N VAL A 332 4.68 -3.23 26.88
CA VAL A 332 4.57 -3.83 25.54
C VAL A 332 5.62 -4.93 25.41
N THR A 333 5.21 -6.12 25.00
CA THR A 333 6.15 -7.18 24.61
C THR A 333 6.48 -7.01 23.12
N VAL A 334 7.77 -6.93 22.80
CA VAL A 334 8.23 -6.73 21.42
C VAL A 334 8.87 -8.00 20.88
N THR A 335 8.46 -8.38 19.68
CA THR A 335 9.05 -9.49 18.92
C THR A 335 9.40 -8.98 17.53
N LEU A 336 10.64 -9.17 17.09
CA LEU A 336 11.08 -8.87 15.72
C LEU A 336 11.17 -10.15 14.89
N PHE A 337 10.77 -10.05 13.62
CA PHE A 337 10.92 -11.09 12.62
C PHE A 337 11.78 -10.55 11.48
N THR A 338 12.90 -11.21 11.19
CA THR A 338 13.82 -10.81 10.12
C THR A 338 14.51 -12.03 9.55
N GLY A 339 14.65 -12.11 8.23
CA GLY A 339 15.36 -13.23 7.56
C GLY A 339 14.85 -14.63 7.87
N GLY A 340 13.59 -14.77 8.31
CA GLY A 340 13.01 -16.05 8.78
C GLY A 340 13.28 -16.37 10.25
N GLU A 341 14.02 -15.52 10.96
CA GLU A 341 14.29 -15.66 12.39
C GLU A 341 13.33 -14.81 13.23
N ARG A 342 13.04 -15.32 14.44
CA ARG A 342 12.24 -14.63 15.45
C ARG A 342 13.13 -14.23 16.61
N LEU A 343 13.14 -12.94 16.94
CA LEU A 343 13.87 -12.36 18.07
C LEU A 343 12.87 -11.85 19.09
N GLU A 344 12.85 -12.42 20.28
CA GLU A 344 12.06 -11.92 21.40
C GLU A 344 12.90 -10.91 22.19
N LEU A 345 12.48 -9.65 22.15
CA LEU A 345 13.23 -8.56 22.80
C LEU A 345 12.84 -8.32 24.26
N GLY A 346 11.75 -8.97 24.71
CA GLY A 346 11.24 -8.80 26.06
C GLY A 346 10.21 -7.69 26.18
N GLN A 347 10.22 -7.01 27.33
CA GLN A 347 9.25 -5.98 27.68
C GLN A 347 9.87 -4.60 27.51
N LEU A 348 9.08 -3.69 26.98
CA LEU A 348 9.43 -2.28 26.81
C LEU A 348 8.33 -1.42 27.44
N ASP A 349 8.72 -0.46 28.22
CA ASP A 349 7.84 0.61 28.69
C ASP A 349 7.84 1.71 27.63
N LEU A 350 6.67 2.02 27.08
CA LEU A 350 6.55 3.10 26.09
C LEU A 350 6.63 4.45 26.82
N PRO A 351 7.31 5.43 26.22
CA PRO A 351 7.37 6.78 26.80
C PRO A 351 5.98 7.36 26.93
N ASP A 352 5.75 8.17 27.96
CA ASP A 352 4.50 8.90 28.13
C ASP A 352 4.37 9.97 27.03
N ASN A 353 3.34 9.87 26.22
CA ASN A 353 3.02 10.80 25.13
C ASN A 353 1.74 11.60 25.39
N GLY A 354 1.36 11.77 26.66
CA GLY A 354 0.21 12.56 27.08
C GLY A 354 -1.05 11.72 27.27
N ASP A 355 -2.21 12.31 27.03
CA ASP A 355 -3.51 11.69 27.33
C ASP A 355 -3.82 10.47 26.46
N SER A 356 -3.62 9.28 27.05
CA SER A 356 -3.85 8.00 26.36
C SER A 356 -5.31 7.81 25.91
N GLU A 357 -6.27 8.37 26.66
CA GLU A 357 -7.69 8.28 26.30
C GLU A 357 -8.02 9.05 25.04
N SER A 358 -7.44 10.23 24.85
CA SER A 358 -7.58 10.98 23.59
C SER A 358 -7.03 10.22 22.38
N TRP A 359 -5.93 9.49 22.55
CA TRP A 359 -5.38 8.65 21.47
C TRP A 359 -6.26 7.44 21.16
N LYS A 360 -6.84 6.81 22.20
CA LYS A 360 -7.81 5.71 22.02
C LYS A 360 -9.09 6.20 21.31
N GLU A 361 -9.55 7.39 21.67
CA GLU A 361 -10.68 8.03 21.00
C GLU A 361 -10.37 8.30 19.52
N ALA A 362 -9.23 8.90 19.20
CA ALA A 362 -8.78 9.13 17.83
C ALA A 362 -8.64 7.82 17.03
N ALA A 363 -8.13 6.75 17.65
CA ALA A 363 -8.09 5.44 17.03
C ALA A 363 -9.48 4.89 16.70
N SER A 364 -10.50 5.18 17.52
CA SER A 364 -11.88 4.80 17.24
C SER A 364 -12.46 5.54 16.02
N TRP A 365 -12.07 6.81 15.84
CA TRP A 365 -12.46 7.58 14.66
C TRP A 365 -11.89 6.97 13.38
N VAL A 366 -10.59 6.63 13.38
CA VAL A 366 -9.93 6.00 12.22
C VAL A 366 -10.57 4.66 11.88
N LYS A 367 -10.98 3.84 12.86
CA LYS A 367 -11.75 2.61 12.61
C LYS A 367 -13.07 2.88 11.87
N THR A 368 -13.73 4.00 12.19
CA THR A 368 -14.95 4.39 11.47
C THR A 368 -14.63 4.78 10.04
N LEU A 369 -13.57 5.54 9.80
CA LEU A 369 -13.12 5.88 8.43
C LEU A 369 -12.75 4.64 7.64
N GLU A 370 -12.02 3.67 8.23
CA GLU A 370 -11.74 2.38 7.57
C GLU A 370 -13.01 1.62 7.19
N ARG A 371 -14.04 1.65 8.05
CA ARG A 371 -15.33 1.03 7.76
C ARG A 371 -15.99 1.66 6.52
N LEU A 372 -15.90 2.98 6.38
CA LEU A 372 -16.42 3.70 5.21
C LEU A 372 -15.65 3.36 3.93
N VAL A 373 -14.32 3.33 4.01
CA VAL A 373 -13.47 2.92 2.87
C VAL A 373 -13.78 1.47 2.44
N LYS A 374 -13.98 0.56 3.39
CA LYS A 374 -14.37 -0.83 3.08
C LYS A 374 -15.75 -0.94 2.44
N ALA A 375 -16.67 -0.06 2.81
CA ALA A 375 -18.01 -0.01 2.20
C ALA A 375 -18.00 0.61 0.80
N HIS A 376 -16.98 1.44 0.48
CA HIS A 376 -16.79 2.06 -0.82
C HIS A 376 -15.34 1.85 -1.30
N PRO A 377 -14.99 0.65 -1.80
CA PRO A 377 -13.65 0.36 -2.27
C PRO A 377 -13.32 1.14 -3.56
N GLY A 378 -12.09 1.62 -3.65
CA GLY A 378 -11.59 2.32 -4.85
C GLY A 378 -10.75 3.55 -4.55
N ASN A 379 -10.83 4.09 -3.33
CA ASN A 379 -9.97 5.15 -2.84
C ASN A 379 -9.25 4.69 -1.58
N ASP A 380 -7.98 5.02 -1.48
CA ASP A 380 -7.14 4.67 -0.32
C ASP A 380 -6.62 5.99 0.30
N PRO A 381 -7.39 6.60 1.21
CA PRO A 381 -7.07 7.89 1.77
C PRO A 381 -5.83 7.82 2.66
N ASN A 382 -4.89 8.73 2.41
CA ASN A 382 -3.76 8.97 3.27
C ASN A 382 -4.02 10.20 4.13
N LEU A 383 -3.96 10.04 5.44
CA LEU A 383 -4.20 11.08 6.44
C LEU A 383 -3.01 11.18 7.40
N SER A 384 -2.82 12.37 7.95
CA SER A 384 -1.89 12.62 9.04
C SER A 384 -2.63 12.72 10.40
N ILE A 385 -1.89 12.63 11.49
CA ILE A 385 -2.44 12.91 12.82
C ILE A 385 -2.93 14.37 12.89
N ALA A 386 -2.20 15.30 12.28
CA ALA A 386 -2.62 16.70 12.22
C ALA A 386 -3.98 16.87 11.51
N ASP A 387 -4.18 16.22 10.35
CA ASP A 387 -5.48 16.25 9.65
C ASP A 387 -6.64 15.78 10.55
N LEU A 388 -6.40 14.74 11.40
CA LEU A 388 -7.40 14.25 12.35
C LEU A 388 -7.67 15.24 13.48
N LEU A 389 -6.62 15.85 14.04
CA LEU A 389 -6.76 16.80 15.14
C LEU A 389 -7.43 18.10 14.71
N ASP A 390 -7.10 18.61 13.53
CA ASP A 390 -7.73 19.78 12.94
C ASP A 390 -9.24 19.57 12.72
N SER A 391 -9.64 18.36 12.38
CA SER A 391 -11.03 17.97 12.21
C SER A 391 -11.66 17.36 13.47
N GLY A 392 -10.96 17.33 14.60
CA GLY A 392 -11.27 16.49 15.77
C GLY A 392 -12.68 16.63 16.33
N VAL A 393 -13.19 17.87 16.49
CA VAL A 393 -14.55 18.11 17.00
C VAL A 393 -15.60 17.52 16.08
N TRP A 394 -15.42 17.73 14.77
CA TRP A 394 -16.34 17.27 13.73
C TRP A 394 -16.26 15.76 13.56
N LEU A 395 -15.06 15.22 13.57
CA LEU A 395 -14.80 13.80 13.43
C LEU A 395 -15.34 12.99 14.61
N LYS A 396 -15.23 13.50 15.83
CA LYS A 396 -15.84 12.92 17.02
C LYS A 396 -17.36 12.80 16.88
N ARG A 397 -18.02 13.86 16.40
CA ARG A 397 -19.48 13.86 16.18
C ARG A 397 -19.88 12.95 15.02
N PHE A 398 -19.16 13.01 13.92
CA PHE A 398 -19.35 12.12 12.76
C PHE A 398 -19.22 10.65 13.18
N HIS A 399 -18.18 10.32 13.94
CA HIS A 399 -18.00 8.99 14.53
C HIS A 399 -19.19 8.60 15.41
N GLY A 400 -19.59 9.45 16.33
CA GLY A 400 -20.72 9.18 17.24
C GLY A 400 -22.03 8.91 16.52
N LEU A 401 -22.28 9.61 15.41
CA LEU A 401 -23.48 9.41 14.59
C LEU A 401 -23.46 8.12 13.78
N ILE A 402 -22.30 7.65 13.34
CA ILE A 402 -22.14 6.43 12.51
C ILE A 402 -21.93 5.18 13.36
N ALA A 403 -21.09 5.25 14.37
CA ALA A 403 -20.66 4.10 15.18
C ALA A 403 -21.36 4.05 16.55
N GLY A 404 -22.05 5.12 16.94
CA GLY A 404 -22.70 5.24 18.22
C GLY A 404 -23.84 4.25 18.43
N GLY A 405 -24.06 3.89 19.68
CA GLY A 405 -25.17 3.05 20.13
C GLY A 405 -26.53 3.74 20.02
N ALA A 406 -27.46 3.34 20.85
CA ALA A 406 -28.77 4.01 20.96
C ALA A 406 -28.60 5.49 21.34
N MET A 407 -29.45 6.34 20.80
CA MET A 407 -29.44 7.78 21.09
C MET A 407 -30.87 8.31 21.31
N ARG A 408 -30.96 9.43 22.01
CA ARG A 408 -32.22 10.14 22.23
C ARG A 408 -32.17 11.46 21.49
N ILE A 409 -33.27 11.79 20.79
CA ILE A 409 -33.46 13.07 20.14
C ILE A 409 -34.75 13.68 20.63
N GLU A 410 -34.71 14.94 20.97
CA GLU A 410 -35.88 15.75 21.29
C GLU A 410 -36.04 16.85 20.23
N HIS A 411 -37.25 17.02 19.73
CA HIS A 411 -37.57 18.09 18.81
C HIS A 411 -39.03 18.57 18.99
N SER A 412 -39.36 19.74 18.49
CA SER A 412 -40.72 20.18 18.43
C SER A 412 -41.51 19.27 17.48
N PRO A 413 -42.76 18.87 17.84
CA PRO A 413 -43.58 18.04 16.97
C PRO A 413 -43.82 18.80 15.64
N GLY A 414 -43.71 18.06 14.52
CA GLY A 414 -44.12 18.58 13.20
C GLY A 414 -45.62 18.64 13.04
N GLU A 415 -46.09 18.99 11.83
CA GLU A 415 -47.50 19.06 11.49
C GLU A 415 -48.21 17.69 11.47
N SER A 416 -47.47 16.57 11.46
CA SER A 416 -48.01 15.22 11.47
C SER A 416 -47.81 14.55 12.83
N ASP A 417 -48.87 13.96 13.36
CA ASP A 417 -48.88 13.14 14.57
C ASP A 417 -48.51 11.67 14.30
N ASP A 418 -48.20 11.32 13.05
CA ASP A 418 -47.84 9.93 12.69
C ASP A 418 -46.57 9.44 13.40
N PRO A 419 -46.57 8.21 13.92
CA PRO A 419 -45.40 7.67 14.60
C PRO A 419 -44.23 7.50 13.65
N THR A 420 -43.04 7.92 14.08
CA THR A 420 -41.81 7.76 13.33
C THR A 420 -41.25 6.36 13.49
N HIS A 421 -41.04 5.61 12.41
CA HIS A 421 -40.51 4.26 12.46
C HIS A 421 -38.99 4.20 12.27
N ALA A 422 -38.44 5.06 11.46
CA ALA A 422 -37.01 5.16 11.22
C ALA A 422 -36.56 6.56 10.84
N ILE A 423 -35.33 6.87 11.05
CA ILE A 423 -34.69 8.10 10.59
C ILE A 423 -33.53 7.71 9.66
N ILE A 424 -33.48 8.35 8.50
CA ILE A 424 -32.35 8.29 7.57
C ILE A 424 -31.72 9.67 7.52
N TYR A 425 -30.42 9.70 7.68
CA TYR A 425 -29.67 10.94 7.59
C TYR A 425 -28.39 10.76 6.78
N ARG A 426 -27.97 11.82 6.17
CA ARG A 426 -26.75 11.94 5.41
C ARG A 426 -25.74 12.74 6.21
N LEU A 427 -24.52 12.24 6.30
CA LEU A 427 -23.40 12.85 6.99
C LEU A 427 -22.24 13.08 6.02
N ARG A 428 -21.52 14.16 6.24
CA ARG A 428 -20.24 14.44 5.58
C ARG A 428 -19.22 14.87 6.62
N CYS A 429 -17.96 14.48 6.42
CA CYS A 429 -16.82 14.97 7.18
C CYS A 429 -15.63 15.12 6.24
N ASP A 430 -15.07 16.33 6.19
CA ASP A 430 -13.87 16.63 5.42
C ASP A 430 -12.65 16.54 6.33
N ILE A 431 -11.62 15.78 5.90
CA ILE A 431 -10.39 15.56 6.67
C ILE A 431 -9.21 15.70 5.71
N GLY A 432 -8.40 16.73 5.88
CA GLY A 432 -7.33 17.06 4.96
C GLY A 432 -7.87 17.32 3.56
N VAL A 433 -7.46 16.50 2.58
CA VAL A 433 -7.93 16.60 1.18
C VAL A 433 -9.07 15.63 0.86
N TRP A 434 -9.56 14.88 1.83
CA TRP A 434 -10.54 13.82 1.64
C TRP A 434 -11.91 14.20 2.22
N SER A 435 -12.97 13.86 1.49
CA SER A 435 -14.36 13.95 1.95
C SER A 435 -14.91 12.55 2.19
N PHE A 436 -15.34 12.29 3.42
CA PHE A 436 -16.01 11.07 3.84
C PHE A 436 -17.50 11.33 3.93
N PHE A 437 -18.27 10.46 3.34
CA PHE A 437 -19.71 10.57 3.27
C PHE A 437 -20.37 9.26 3.73
N ALA A 438 -21.48 9.37 4.48
CA ALA A 438 -22.26 8.24 4.95
C ALA A 438 -23.76 8.49 4.87
N ILE A 439 -24.53 7.52 4.39
CA ILE A 439 -25.97 7.42 4.56
C ILE A 439 -26.24 6.40 5.65
N VAL A 440 -26.93 6.85 6.68
CA VAL A 440 -27.14 6.07 7.91
C VAL A 440 -28.62 5.99 8.22
N ARG A 441 -29.07 4.81 8.63
CA ARG A 441 -30.41 4.54 9.13
C ARG A 441 -30.36 4.28 10.63
N ARG A 442 -31.37 4.76 11.35
CA ARG A 442 -31.67 4.34 12.73
C ARG A 442 -33.15 4.04 12.86
N ASP A 443 -33.49 2.86 13.30
CA ASP A 443 -34.86 2.54 13.66
C ASP A 443 -35.25 3.22 14.96
N VAL A 444 -36.49 3.65 15.05
CA VAL A 444 -37.05 4.21 16.27
C VAL A 444 -37.54 3.09 17.18
N ALA A 445 -37.02 3.03 18.39
CA ALA A 445 -37.43 2.06 19.40
C ALA A 445 -38.69 2.56 20.17
N VAL A 446 -38.73 3.85 20.48
CA VAL A 446 -39.83 4.50 21.20
C VAL A 446 -39.98 5.90 20.66
N ASP A 447 -41.23 6.29 20.40
CA ASP A 447 -41.65 7.62 19.97
C ASP A 447 -42.70 8.11 20.94
N THR A 448 -42.44 9.21 21.63
CA THR A 448 -43.34 9.78 22.64
C THR A 448 -43.46 11.30 22.47
N VAL A 449 -44.65 11.81 22.71
CA VAL A 449 -44.92 13.26 22.77
C VAL A 449 -45.33 13.61 24.21
N VAL A 450 -44.54 14.46 24.86
CA VAL A 450 -44.79 14.91 26.22
C VAL A 450 -44.58 16.43 26.29
N GLU A 451 -45.57 17.14 26.82
CA GLU A 451 -45.51 18.61 27.00
C GLU A 451 -45.14 19.41 25.73
N GLY A 452 -45.63 18.95 24.56
CA GLY A 452 -45.35 19.62 23.29
C GLY A 452 -43.92 19.36 22.75
N LYS A 453 -43.19 18.41 23.31
CA LYS A 453 -41.90 17.91 22.79
C LYS A 453 -42.02 16.46 22.35
N ARG A 454 -41.54 16.14 21.17
CA ARG A 454 -41.45 14.79 20.66
C ARG A 454 -40.07 14.21 21.01
N THR A 455 -40.05 13.07 21.65
CA THR A 455 -38.82 12.37 22.02
C THR A 455 -38.74 11.05 21.28
N LEU A 456 -37.68 10.88 20.52
CA LEU A 456 -37.38 9.65 19.78
C LEU A 456 -36.19 8.93 20.43
N TYR A 457 -36.39 7.66 20.79
CA TYR A 457 -35.32 6.78 21.21
C TYR A 457 -34.92 5.93 20.01
N LEU A 458 -33.70 6.14 19.51
CA LEU A 458 -33.17 5.53 18.31
C LEU A 458 -32.28 4.34 18.66
N LYS A 459 -32.40 3.26 17.89
CA LYS A 459 -31.49 2.11 17.97
C LYS A 459 -30.09 2.48 17.43
N ALA A 460 -29.16 1.51 17.49
CA ALA A 460 -27.82 1.65 16.92
C ALA A 460 -27.91 1.99 15.42
N ALA A 461 -26.89 2.70 14.95
CA ALA A 461 -26.79 3.14 13.55
C ALA A 461 -26.50 1.97 12.61
N GLU A 462 -27.20 1.93 11.48
CA GLU A 462 -26.93 1.06 10.35
C GLU A 462 -26.36 1.89 9.19
N LEU A 463 -25.15 1.59 8.73
CA LEU A 463 -24.54 2.21 7.57
C LEU A 463 -25.18 1.59 6.30
N LEU A 464 -25.91 2.39 5.55
CA LEU A 464 -26.55 1.95 4.30
C LEU A 464 -25.62 2.12 3.09
N GLU A 465 -24.91 3.23 3.01
CA GLU A 465 -24.02 3.56 1.91
C GLU A 465 -22.90 4.49 2.39
N ALA A 466 -21.72 4.39 1.79
CA ALA A 466 -20.59 5.27 2.06
C ALA A 466 -19.91 5.69 0.76
N HIS A 467 -19.30 6.88 0.77
CA HIS A 467 -18.45 7.36 -0.31
C HIS A 467 -17.21 8.04 0.30
N VAL A 468 -16.06 7.82 -0.32
CA VAL A 468 -14.79 8.46 0.05
C VAL A 468 -14.20 9.06 -1.21
N ILE A 469 -14.00 10.38 -1.22
CA ILE A 469 -13.65 11.13 -2.43
C ILE A 469 -12.50 12.08 -2.12
N GLU A 470 -11.51 12.11 -3.00
CA GLU A 470 -10.44 13.10 -2.92
C GLU A 470 -10.91 14.44 -3.53
N GLY A 471 -10.58 15.54 -2.87
CA GLY A 471 -10.91 16.90 -3.29
C GLY A 471 -12.18 17.47 -2.70
N SER A 472 -12.48 18.73 -3.06
CA SER A 472 -13.66 19.45 -2.56
C SER A 472 -14.95 18.82 -3.06
N TRP A 473 -15.84 18.50 -2.11
CA TRP A 473 -17.13 17.89 -2.38
C TRP A 473 -18.13 18.81 -3.14
N THR A 474 -17.95 20.12 -3.18
CA THR A 474 -18.93 21.07 -3.72
C THR A 474 -19.45 20.73 -5.13
N SER A 475 -18.66 20.00 -5.92
CA SER A 475 -19.06 19.53 -7.25
C SER A 475 -19.76 18.16 -7.26
N ASN A 476 -19.77 17.43 -6.15
CA ASN A 476 -20.23 16.03 -6.09
C ASN A 476 -21.50 15.79 -5.28
N VAL A 477 -22.06 16.82 -4.61
CA VAL A 477 -23.30 16.72 -3.82
C VAL A 477 -24.46 16.17 -4.66
N GLU A 478 -24.58 16.60 -5.92
CA GLU A 478 -25.63 16.14 -6.83
C GLU A 478 -25.57 14.64 -7.14
N ARG A 479 -24.41 14.00 -6.99
CA ARG A 479 -24.24 12.56 -7.28
C ARG A 479 -24.73 11.67 -6.16
N VAL A 480 -24.70 12.16 -4.92
CA VAL A 480 -25.10 11.38 -3.74
C VAL A 480 -26.57 11.58 -3.41
N LEU A 481 -27.16 12.71 -3.78
CA LEU A 481 -28.59 12.95 -3.65
C LEU A 481 -29.46 11.84 -4.27
N PRO A 482 -29.16 11.29 -5.47
CA PRO A 482 -29.92 10.17 -6.02
C PRO A 482 -29.82 8.88 -5.19
N ALA A 483 -28.67 8.59 -4.59
CA ALA A 483 -28.50 7.43 -3.72
C ALA A 483 -29.33 7.59 -2.44
N TYR A 484 -29.23 8.73 -1.80
CA TYR A 484 -30.04 9.08 -0.64
C TYR A 484 -31.54 9.01 -0.95
N ALA A 485 -31.99 9.58 -2.08
CA ALA A 485 -33.37 9.52 -2.53
C ALA A 485 -33.84 8.08 -2.88
N ARG A 486 -32.96 7.19 -3.34
CA ARG A 486 -33.28 5.75 -3.55
C ARG A 486 -33.57 5.05 -2.23
N HIS A 487 -32.68 5.24 -1.26
CA HIS A 487 -32.87 4.67 0.08
C HIS A 487 -34.18 5.21 0.70
N ALA A 488 -34.41 6.50 0.55
CA ALA A 488 -35.65 7.15 0.98
C ALA A 488 -36.90 6.47 0.44
N ARG A 489 -36.96 6.27 -0.88
CA ARG A 489 -38.13 5.67 -1.55
C ARG A 489 -38.35 4.21 -1.23
N SER A 490 -37.28 3.47 -0.89
CA SER A 490 -37.34 2.03 -0.59
C SER A 490 -37.95 1.70 0.76
N MET A 491 -38.15 2.69 1.63
CA MET A 491 -38.47 2.48 3.04
C MET A 491 -39.93 2.65 3.42
N GLY A 492 -40.76 3.23 2.54
CA GLY A 492 -42.16 3.50 2.84
C GLY A 492 -42.40 4.58 3.94
N ASP A 493 -43.59 5.13 4.01
CA ASP A 493 -43.98 6.11 5.03
C ASP A 493 -44.36 5.43 6.36
N PRO A 494 -44.08 6.01 7.54
CA PRO A 494 -43.47 7.29 7.83
C PRO A 494 -42.01 7.20 8.26
N THR A 495 -41.14 7.79 7.47
CA THR A 495 -39.68 7.85 7.76
C THR A 495 -39.24 9.31 7.66
N TYR A 496 -38.57 9.84 8.68
CA TYR A 496 -37.99 11.18 8.61
C TYR A 496 -36.64 11.16 7.90
N PHE A 497 -36.44 12.14 7.04
CA PHE A 497 -35.21 12.37 6.29
C PHE A 497 -34.53 13.63 6.79
N TRP A 498 -33.31 13.47 7.31
CA TRP A 498 -32.48 14.58 7.72
C TRP A 498 -31.24 14.68 6.83
N ASP A 499 -31.09 15.81 6.21
CA ASP A 499 -29.87 16.13 5.48
C ASP A 499 -28.92 16.88 6.41
N LEU A 500 -27.99 16.14 6.99
CA LEU A 500 -26.89 16.66 7.80
C LEU A 500 -25.62 16.81 6.94
N GLY A 501 -25.78 17.16 5.66
CA GLY A 501 -24.76 17.13 4.63
C GLY A 501 -23.50 17.92 4.94
N ASP A 502 -23.66 19.02 5.67
CA ASP A 502 -22.53 19.75 6.25
C ASP A 502 -22.66 19.74 7.78
N LEU A 503 -21.88 18.89 8.41
CA LEU A 503 -21.91 18.74 9.86
C LEU A 503 -21.46 20.04 10.55
N GLU A 504 -20.55 20.80 9.92
CA GLU A 504 -20.09 22.10 10.43
C GLU A 504 -21.22 23.13 10.42
N GLU A 505 -21.94 23.24 9.31
CA GLU A 505 -23.05 24.17 9.16
C GLU A 505 -24.20 23.82 10.11
N TRP A 506 -24.48 22.51 10.28
CA TRP A 506 -25.53 22.05 11.19
C TRP A 506 -25.18 22.34 12.66
N ILE A 507 -23.91 22.18 13.05
CA ILE A 507 -23.46 22.43 14.43
C ILE A 507 -23.39 23.94 14.70
N ALA A 508 -22.97 24.75 13.74
CA ALA A 508 -23.04 26.18 13.88
C ALA A 508 -24.49 26.63 14.19
N LYS A 509 -25.44 26.09 13.46
CA LYS A 509 -26.88 26.36 13.71
C LYS A 509 -27.36 25.93 15.09
N ILE A 510 -26.90 24.76 15.60
CA ILE A 510 -27.27 24.34 16.98
C ILE A 510 -26.58 25.21 18.03
N SER A 511 -25.31 25.58 17.82
CA SER A 511 -24.61 26.45 18.78
C SER A 511 -25.23 27.85 18.84
N ASP A 512 -25.72 28.36 17.74
CA ASP A 512 -26.44 29.63 17.70
C ASP A 512 -27.83 29.53 18.40
N MET A 513 -28.52 28.40 18.23
CA MET A 513 -29.80 28.16 18.94
C MET A 513 -29.61 28.05 20.46
N ASP A 514 -28.53 27.37 20.92
CA ASP A 514 -28.22 27.29 22.36
C ASP A 514 -27.81 28.64 22.95
N SER A 515 -27.20 29.54 22.16
CA SER A 515 -26.85 30.89 22.57
C SER A 515 -28.09 31.82 22.68
N ASP A 516 -29.02 31.68 21.75
CA ASP A 516 -30.28 32.45 21.77
C ASP A 516 -31.22 32.03 22.92
N ASP A 517 -31.31 30.73 23.23
CA ASP A 517 -32.05 30.22 24.39
C ASP A 517 -31.45 30.67 25.72
N ARG A 518 -30.13 30.80 25.83
CA ARG A 518 -29.48 31.36 27.04
C ARG A 518 -29.68 32.84 27.18
N GLN A 519 -29.68 33.61 26.09
CA GLN A 519 -29.98 35.05 26.14
C GLN A 519 -31.45 35.31 26.45
N ALA A 520 -32.36 34.45 26.00
CA ALA A 520 -33.79 34.54 26.33
C ALA A 520 -34.09 34.19 27.81
N ALA A 521 -33.25 33.31 28.43
CA ALA A 521 -33.38 32.93 29.84
C ALA A 521 -32.86 34.00 30.82
N ASP A 522 -31.88 34.81 30.37
CA ASP A 522 -31.24 35.88 31.17
C ASP A 522 -31.90 37.26 31.00
N ALA A 523 -32.94 37.39 30.20
CA ALA A 523 -33.70 38.63 30.07
C ALA A 523 -34.41 38.95 31.38
N PRO A 524 -34.14 40.10 32.03
CA PRO A 524 -34.76 40.45 33.30
C PRO A 524 -36.26 40.56 33.10
N ARG A 525 -37.02 39.72 33.83
CA ARG A 525 -38.47 39.84 33.93
C ARG A 525 -38.79 41.16 34.63
N GLY A 526 -39.11 42.19 33.86
CA GLY A 526 -39.60 43.46 34.32
C GLY A 526 -41.05 43.42 34.83
#